data_c4482060bb96508cde2f6a6bf4358c3b
#
_entry.id   c4482060bb96508cde2f6a6bf4358c3b
#
_cell.length_a   1.000
_cell.length_b   1.000
_cell.length_c   1.000
_cell.angle_alpha   90.00
_cell.angle_beta   90.00
_cell.angle_gamma   90.00
#
_symmetry.space_group_name_H-M   'P 1'
#
loop_
_entity.id
_entity.type
_entity.pdbx_description
1 polymer ?
#
loop_
_entity_poly.entity_id
_entity_poly.type
_entity_poly.pdbx_seq_one_letter_code
_entity_poly.pdbx_strand_id
1 'polypeptide(L)'
;MRQATLITCSRCGMQFVYGVKWQEQNESHHMEPPSLCHQCWKDRIEERQALLENEEKLKNQQIKEAEWRENQHKFLDKLKLWNVVPIESIHPDESKTLFILGNGFDMMHGVHSSYYSFRDSMKKEDPVRKALEEYFDVPDLWANLEESLAHFDLNRMCNGYSMDANLEISGAYEDESHAAEFCMAMEMAVEPLRIVAVDLPKKFRAWINSLEVGTDSRPLSGMFGGGGVKVLCFNYTEFVEDMYGVNYENICYIHGCRKKTKNKARENLILGHLPELSDSAYELEKDNVWKKNPYNRSMVRAAQEQAICMAHEYDEMFTKRCQDILRDKKTFFESLVHVQNVVVVGHSLSKVDWDYFEEVKKSIESIQNVKWYVGCYGLDDINRLEEMCANNIIPRESVLIFRTDQIKVELTNKVQPQKKSTNRVNKEKILAVSSDHSIVVKASGNIFSINDKNKHLLKLKLQSSAMKAVFISNEKRLLLRLYGINSALYLFSCDDSGWGFVNEICPPGEYYRLFNQRLKYIYVDNCNINFVYNNRLYQYDLNTGDFKKNVAGRNMRFRQFGGEDVLPEIG
;
A
#
# COMPACT_ATOMS: atom_id res chain seq x y z
N MET A 1 15.98 39.05 44.62
CA MET A 1 15.13 38.12 43.87
C MET A 1 15.03 38.62 42.44
N ARG A 2 15.34 37.78 41.46
CA ARG A 2 15.13 38.13 40.04
C ARG A 2 13.65 38.24 39.77
N GLN A 3 13.26 39.21 38.96
CA GLN A 3 11.87 39.41 38.57
C GLN A 3 11.73 39.14 37.06
N ALA A 4 10.60 38.61 36.65
CA ALA A 4 10.26 38.48 35.24
C ALA A 4 10.15 39.87 34.60
N THR A 5 10.65 40.02 33.38
CA THR A 5 10.61 41.28 32.62
C THR A 5 9.69 41.15 31.41
N LEU A 6 9.09 42.28 31.01
CA LEU A 6 8.31 42.35 29.78
C LEU A 6 9.21 42.80 28.62
N ILE A 7 9.18 42.04 27.53
CA ILE A 7 9.90 42.35 26.30
C ILE A 7 8.88 42.54 25.17
N THR A 8 9.10 43.59 24.36
CA THR A 8 8.29 43.81 23.16
C THR A 8 8.86 42.99 21.98
N CYS A 9 8.04 42.14 21.37
CA CYS A 9 8.43 41.36 20.23
C CYS A 9 8.73 42.27 19.03
N SER A 10 9.91 42.17 18.46
CA SER A 10 10.35 43.00 17.31
C SER A 10 9.57 42.69 16.01
N ARG A 11 8.87 41.55 15.93
CA ARG A 11 8.10 41.17 14.74
C ARG A 11 6.62 41.55 14.83
N CYS A 12 5.94 41.22 15.92
CA CYS A 12 4.49 41.44 16.05
C CYS A 12 4.11 42.62 16.97
N GLY A 13 5.07 43.24 17.63
CA GLY A 13 4.82 44.38 18.51
C GLY A 13 4.16 44.03 19.85
N MET A 14 3.77 42.79 20.10
CA MET A 14 3.16 42.37 21.36
C MET A 14 4.21 42.21 22.45
N GLN A 15 3.82 42.56 23.68
CA GLN A 15 4.65 42.31 24.86
C GLN A 15 4.52 40.87 25.31
N PHE A 16 5.62 40.23 25.68
CA PHE A 16 5.66 38.89 26.25
C PHE A 16 6.53 38.85 27.51
N VAL A 17 6.24 37.90 28.38
CA VAL A 17 6.94 37.73 29.65
C VAL A 17 8.23 36.94 29.43
N TYR A 18 9.38 37.58 29.74
CA TYR A 18 10.66 36.93 29.85
C TYR A 18 10.87 36.47 31.29
N GLY A 19 10.44 35.21 31.56
CA GLY A 19 10.38 34.64 32.89
C GLY A 19 11.77 34.37 33.50
N VAL A 20 11.86 34.29 34.82
CA VAL A 20 13.13 34.07 35.54
C VAL A 20 13.86 32.80 35.08
N LYS A 21 13.15 31.72 34.90
CA LYS A 21 13.72 30.45 34.45
C LYS A 21 14.34 30.53 33.03
N TRP A 22 13.74 31.31 32.16
CA TRP A 22 14.26 31.54 30.80
C TRP A 22 15.47 32.50 30.85
N GLN A 23 15.46 33.48 31.74
CA GLN A 23 16.62 34.35 32.00
C GLN A 23 17.83 33.54 32.47
N GLU A 24 17.64 32.62 33.42
CA GLU A 24 18.70 31.73 33.93
C GLU A 24 19.24 30.78 32.83
N GLN A 25 18.38 30.22 31.99
CA GLN A 25 18.80 29.41 30.86
C GLN A 25 19.64 30.19 29.84
N ASN A 26 19.19 31.39 29.46
CA ASN A 26 19.94 32.22 28.51
C ASN A 26 21.31 32.64 29.06
N GLU A 27 21.38 33.00 30.32
CA GLU A 27 22.64 33.33 30.98
C GLU A 27 23.60 32.12 31.07
N SER A 28 23.10 30.95 31.42
CA SER A 28 23.91 29.71 31.45
C SER A 28 24.50 29.33 30.10
N HIS A 29 23.83 29.72 29.01
CA HIS A 29 24.28 29.50 27.63
C HIS A 29 24.88 30.75 26.98
N HIS A 30 25.13 31.83 27.72
CA HIS A 30 25.66 33.11 27.22
C HIS A 30 24.84 33.68 26.05
N MET A 31 23.50 33.51 26.10
CA MET A 31 22.59 34.01 25.08
C MET A 31 21.97 35.34 25.47
N GLU A 32 21.79 36.24 24.50
CA GLU A 32 21.10 37.51 24.71
C GLU A 32 19.59 37.31 24.98
N PRO A 33 18.92 38.30 25.62
CA PRO A 33 17.48 38.28 25.78
C PRO A 33 16.74 38.10 24.43
N PRO A 34 15.64 37.36 24.39
CA PRO A 34 14.93 37.11 23.15
C PRO A 34 14.27 38.37 22.59
N SER A 35 14.50 38.65 21.31
CA SER A 35 13.84 39.75 20.60
C SER A 35 12.46 39.37 20.02
N LEU A 36 12.13 38.10 19.99
CA LEU A 36 10.91 37.55 19.44
C LEU A 36 10.10 36.80 20.50
N CYS A 37 8.77 36.94 20.47
CA CYS A 37 7.91 36.07 21.26
C CYS A 37 7.98 34.62 20.71
N HIS A 38 7.57 33.67 21.52
CA HIS A 38 7.67 32.23 21.17
C HIS A 38 7.01 31.89 19.81
N GLN A 39 5.84 32.47 19.52
CA GLN A 39 5.15 32.22 18.26
C GLN A 39 5.94 32.79 17.06
N CYS A 40 6.37 34.05 17.11
CA CYS A 40 7.14 34.65 16.02
C CYS A 40 8.51 33.99 15.79
N TRP A 41 9.12 33.46 16.86
CA TRP A 41 10.34 32.65 16.75
C TRP A 41 10.07 31.33 16.03
N LYS A 42 8.97 30.65 16.38
CA LYS A 42 8.54 29.41 15.72
C LYS A 42 8.23 29.64 14.25
N ASP A 43 7.44 30.67 13.94
CA ASP A 43 7.11 31.04 12.55
C ASP A 43 8.39 31.31 11.73
N ARG A 44 9.40 31.99 12.34
CA ARG A 44 10.68 32.27 11.68
C ARG A 44 11.49 30.99 11.38
N ILE A 45 11.43 30.00 12.28
CA ILE A 45 12.08 28.70 12.04
C ILE A 45 11.38 27.96 10.89
N GLU A 46 10.04 27.92 10.91
CA GLU A 46 9.25 27.27 9.86
C GLU A 46 9.48 27.93 8.48
N GLU A 47 9.51 29.27 8.42
CA GLU A 47 9.86 30.01 7.19
C GLU A 47 11.26 29.68 6.67
N ARG A 48 12.25 29.61 7.59
CA ARG A 48 13.62 29.26 7.22
C ARG A 48 13.74 27.83 6.72
N GLN A 49 13.05 26.90 7.37
CA GLN A 49 13.00 25.50 6.93
C GLN A 49 12.36 25.37 5.54
N ALA A 50 11.24 26.06 5.31
CA ALA A 50 10.58 26.07 4.01
C ALA A 50 11.46 26.66 2.89
N LEU A 51 12.26 27.68 3.19
CA LEU A 51 13.23 28.26 2.24
C LEU A 51 14.33 27.23 1.88
N LEU A 52 14.92 26.59 2.89
CA LEU A 52 15.95 25.56 2.68
C LEU A 52 15.42 24.36 1.88
N GLU A 53 14.21 23.91 2.19
CA GLU A 53 13.56 22.83 1.43
C GLU A 53 13.31 23.24 -0.04
N ASN A 54 12.94 24.50 -0.30
CA ASN A 54 12.75 24.99 -1.67
C ASN A 54 14.07 25.11 -2.42
N GLU A 55 15.14 25.58 -1.78
CA GLU A 55 16.49 25.64 -2.39
C GLU A 55 17.00 24.24 -2.74
N GLU A 56 16.82 23.27 -1.84
CA GLU A 56 17.18 21.88 -2.07
C GLU A 56 16.36 21.26 -3.22
N LYS A 57 15.05 21.51 -3.26
CA LYS A 57 14.19 21.06 -4.36
C LYS A 57 14.65 21.63 -5.71
N LEU A 58 14.98 22.93 -5.76
CA LEU A 58 15.43 23.58 -6.98
C LEU A 58 16.78 22.99 -7.45
N LYS A 59 17.71 22.77 -6.53
CA LYS A 59 19.01 22.15 -6.82
C LYS A 59 18.84 20.73 -7.35
N ASN A 60 17.98 19.93 -6.69
CA ASN A 60 17.70 18.56 -7.11
C ASN A 60 17.01 18.53 -8.50
N GLN A 61 16.17 19.52 -8.79
CA GLN A 61 15.56 19.65 -10.12
C GLN A 61 16.62 19.94 -11.19
N GLN A 62 17.56 20.84 -10.94
CA GLN A 62 18.64 21.16 -11.88
C GLN A 62 19.57 19.96 -12.15
N ILE A 63 19.86 19.16 -11.11
CA ILE A 63 20.64 17.92 -11.27
C ILE A 63 19.88 16.95 -12.17
N LYS A 64 18.59 16.69 -11.89
CA LYS A 64 17.76 15.80 -12.70
C LYS A 64 17.63 16.25 -14.16
N GLU A 65 17.53 17.56 -14.41
CA GLU A 65 17.50 18.10 -15.77
C GLU A 65 18.84 17.90 -16.50
N ALA A 66 19.97 18.03 -15.80
CA ALA A 66 21.29 17.78 -16.38
C ALA A 66 21.49 16.29 -16.72
N GLU A 67 21.13 15.40 -15.80
CA GLU A 67 21.16 13.95 -16.00
C GLU A 67 20.24 13.53 -17.16
N TRP A 68 19.05 14.10 -17.23
CA TRP A 68 18.11 13.83 -18.32
C TRP A 68 18.71 14.22 -19.69
N ARG A 69 19.35 15.40 -19.79
CA ARG A 69 20.00 15.85 -21.04
C ARG A 69 21.16 14.92 -21.44
N GLU A 70 21.96 14.50 -20.48
CA GLU A 70 23.06 13.57 -20.72
C GLU A 70 22.52 12.21 -21.20
N ASN A 71 21.50 11.69 -20.55
CA ASN A 71 20.86 10.44 -20.94
C ASN A 71 20.22 10.53 -22.33
N GLN A 72 19.64 11.68 -22.71
CA GLN A 72 19.12 11.90 -24.06
C GLN A 72 20.23 11.85 -25.11
N HIS A 73 21.40 12.43 -24.86
CA HIS A 73 22.55 12.32 -25.78
C HIS A 73 23.01 10.88 -25.94
N LYS A 74 23.18 10.15 -24.84
CA LYS A 74 23.56 8.73 -24.86
C LYS A 74 22.54 7.86 -25.60
N PHE A 75 21.25 8.15 -25.42
CA PHE A 75 20.17 7.49 -26.12
C PHE A 75 20.27 7.67 -27.64
N LEU A 76 20.40 8.91 -28.08
CA LEU A 76 20.55 9.22 -29.52
C LEU A 76 21.80 8.60 -30.15
N ASP A 77 22.90 8.54 -29.41
CA ASP A 77 24.13 7.91 -29.88
C ASP A 77 23.98 6.39 -30.01
N LYS A 78 23.32 5.74 -29.03
CA LYS A 78 23.05 4.31 -29.12
C LYS A 78 22.07 3.96 -30.24
N LEU A 79 21.05 4.80 -30.50
CA LEU A 79 20.11 4.60 -31.61
C LEU A 79 20.80 4.49 -32.98
N LYS A 80 21.96 5.17 -33.18
CA LYS A 80 22.75 5.08 -34.43
C LYS A 80 23.28 3.66 -34.72
N LEU A 81 23.33 2.81 -33.70
CA LEU A 81 23.78 1.40 -33.79
C LEU A 81 22.65 0.42 -34.13
N TRP A 82 21.44 0.92 -34.30
CA TRP A 82 20.24 0.13 -34.52
C TRP A 82 19.53 0.53 -35.83
N ASN A 83 18.71 -0.36 -36.33
CA ASN A 83 17.80 -0.06 -37.44
C ASN A 83 16.55 0.64 -36.90
N VAL A 84 16.49 1.96 -37.06
CA VAL A 84 15.39 2.80 -36.58
C VAL A 84 14.41 3.06 -37.71
N VAL A 85 13.13 2.81 -37.47
CA VAL A 85 12.04 3.00 -38.42
C VAL A 85 11.01 4.01 -37.90
N PRO A 86 10.42 4.85 -38.76
CA PRO A 86 9.31 5.69 -38.36
C PRO A 86 8.10 4.83 -37.98
N ILE A 87 7.35 5.24 -36.94
CA ILE A 87 6.19 4.49 -36.49
C ILE A 87 5.10 4.39 -37.58
N GLU A 88 4.96 5.41 -38.39
CA GLU A 88 4.01 5.47 -39.51
C GLU A 88 4.32 4.44 -40.62
N SER A 89 5.55 3.91 -40.66
CA SER A 89 5.94 2.88 -41.63
C SER A 89 5.62 1.46 -41.19
N ILE A 90 5.11 1.30 -39.96
CA ILE A 90 4.79 0.00 -39.36
C ILE A 90 3.33 -0.33 -39.69
N HIS A 91 3.13 -1.17 -40.72
CA HIS A 91 1.80 -1.65 -41.15
C HIS A 91 1.80 -3.17 -41.09
N PRO A 92 1.71 -3.75 -39.90
CA PRO A 92 1.77 -5.21 -39.76
C PRO A 92 0.43 -5.86 -40.19
N ASP A 93 0.51 -7.07 -40.72
CA ASP A 93 -0.67 -7.92 -40.99
C ASP A 93 -1.31 -8.28 -39.64
N GLU A 94 -2.55 -7.89 -39.40
CA GLU A 94 -3.28 -8.12 -38.16
C GLU A 94 -3.29 -9.60 -37.75
N SER A 95 -3.53 -10.51 -38.72
CA SER A 95 -3.64 -11.95 -38.46
C SER A 95 -2.32 -12.62 -38.08
N LYS A 96 -1.18 -11.90 -38.30
CA LYS A 96 0.18 -12.39 -38.07
C LYS A 96 0.96 -11.53 -37.09
N THR A 97 0.27 -10.71 -36.32
CA THR A 97 0.89 -9.76 -35.42
C THR A 97 0.52 -10.02 -33.97
N LEU A 98 1.56 -10.07 -33.13
CA LEU A 98 1.46 -10.05 -31.70
C LEU A 98 1.89 -8.66 -31.18
N PHE A 99 1.04 -8.03 -30.41
CA PHE A 99 1.42 -6.87 -29.60
C PHE A 99 1.83 -7.31 -28.19
N ILE A 100 2.93 -6.76 -27.70
CA ILE A 100 3.36 -6.87 -26.29
C ILE A 100 3.23 -5.48 -25.69
N LEU A 101 2.31 -5.32 -24.74
CA LEU A 101 1.98 -4.04 -24.13
C LEU A 101 2.41 -4.01 -22.68
N GLY A 102 3.18 -2.99 -22.31
CA GLY A 102 3.54 -2.70 -20.93
C GLY A 102 3.03 -1.34 -20.46
N ASN A 103 3.38 -0.96 -19.25
CA ASN A 103 2.86 0.23 -18.56
C ASN A 103 3.06 1.55 -19.34
N GLY A 104 4.11 1.65 -20.14
CA GLY A 104 4.33 2.80 -21.02
C GLY A 104 3.22 3.01 -22.06
N PHE A 105 2.48 1.95 -22.44
CA PHE A 105 1.29 2.08 -23.29
C PHE A 105 0.20 2.85 -22.56
N ASP A 106 -0.10 2.53 -21.31
CA ASP A 106 -1.07 3.27 -20.51
C ASP A 106 -0.62 4.72 -20.27
N MET A 107 0.64 4.90 -19.90
CA MET A 107 1.22 6.24 -19.69
C MET A 107 1.17 7.12 -20.96
N MET A 108 1.39 6.54 -22.15
CA MET A 108 1.26 7.24 -23.43
C MET A 108 -0.16 7.81 -23.63
N HIS A 109 -1.18 7.15 -23.09
CA HIS A 109 -2.57 7.59 -23.12
C HIS A 109 -2.97 8.48 -21.94
N GLY A 110 -1.99 9.05 -21.24
CA GLY A 110 -2.21 9.97 -20.12
C GLY A 110 -2.69 9.29 -18.84
N VAL A 111 -2.55 7.98 -18.73
CA VAL A 111 -2.85 7.25 -17.49
C VAL A 111 -1.70 7.43 -16.50
N HIS A 112 -2.02 7.81 -15.28
CA HIS A 112 -1.03 7.95 -14.20
C HIS A 112 -0.71 6.59 -13.57
N SER A 113 -0.19 5.67 -14.37
CA SER A 113 0.05 4.27 -14.01
C SER A 113 1.48 3.94 -13.58
N SER A 114 2.34 4.96 -13.36
CA SER A 114 3.69 4.74 -12.82
C SER A 114 3.66 4.35 -11.34
N TYR A 115 4.64 3.59 -10.86
CA TYR A 115 4.77 3.28 -9.43
C TYR A 115 4.99 4.52 -8.56
N TYR A 116 5.55 5.61 -9.11
CA TYR A 116 5.57 6.91 -8.44
C TYR A 116 4.16 7.46 -8.22
N SER A 117 3.26 7.30 -9.19
CA SER A 117 1.85 7.69 -9.03
C SER A 117 1.14 6.83 -8.00
N PHE A 118 1.48 5.54 -7.92
CA PHE A 118 1.01 4.66 -6.86
C PHE A 118 1.49 5.13 -5.48
N ARG A 119 2.79 5.43 -5.33
CA ARG A 119 3.34 6.04 -4.11
C ARG A 119 2.56 7.29 -3.70
N ASP A 120 2.33 8.19 -4.65
CA ASP A 120 1.68 9.47 -4.39
C ASP A 120 0.18 9.35 -4.11
N SER A 121 -0.43 8.20 -4.44
CA SER A 121 -1.79 7.86 -4.01
C SER A 121 -1.89 7.57 -2.52
N MET A 122 -0.78 7.23 -1.88
CA MET A 122 -0.65 6.99 -0.44
C MET A 122 -0.10 8.23 0.27
N LYS A 123 -0.61 8.51 1.48
CA LYS A 123 -0.03 9.57 2.32
C LYS A 123 1.37 9.18 2.78
N LYS A 124 2.21 10.17 3.13
CA LYS A 124 3.55 9.91 3.69
C LYS A 124 3.52 9.07 4.97
N GLU A 125 2.46 9.22 5.77
CA GLU A 125 2.25 8.50 7.03
C GLU A 125 1.59 7.12 6.84
N ASP A 126 1.33 6.72 5.60
CA ASP A 126 0.71 5.42 5.31
C ASP A 126 1.64 4.28 5.75
N PRO A 127 1.15 3.31 6.52
CA PRO A 127 2.00 2.25 7.08
C PRO A 127 2.69 1.39 6.00
N VAL A 128 2.01 1.11 4.87
CA VAL A 128 2.60 0.35 3.75
C VAL A 128 3.73 1.15 3.11
N ARG A 129 3.48 2.44 2.82
CA ARG A 129 4.49 3.31 2.23
C ARG A 129 5.72 3.45 3.14
N LYS A 130 5.51 3.65 4.44
CA LYS A 130 6.62 3.73 5.40
C LYS A 130 7.42 2.43 5.44
N ALA A 131 6.76 1.28 5.54
CA ALA A 131 7.44 0.00 5.60
C ALA A 131 8.27 -0.27 4.33
N LEU A 132 7.73 0.06 3.15
CA LEU A 132 8.45 -0.06 1.89
C LEU A 132 9.64 0.89 1.82
N GLU A 133 9.47 2.18 2.17
CA GLU A 133 10.54 3.19 2.10
C GLU A 133 11.61 3.00 3.20
N GLU A 134 11.31 2.30 4.30
CA GLU A 134 12.22 2.11 5.42
C GLU A 134 13.01 0.80 5.36
N TYR A 135 12.38 -0.30 4.91
CA TYR A 135 12.96 -1.64 5.06
C TYR A 135 13.36 -2.32 3.75
N PHE A 136 13.27 -1.63 2.62
CA PHE A 136 13.72 -2.16 1.33
C PHE A 136 14.99 -1.42 0.89
N ASP A 137 16.10 -2.15 0.79
CA ASP A 137 17.42 -1.57 0.50
C ASP A 137 17.68 -1.47 -1.01
N VAL A 138 17.05 -0.49 -1.62
CA VAL A 138 17.21 -0.19 -3.04
C VAL A 138 17.33 1.32 -3.26
N PRO A 139 18.14 1.76 -4.24
CA PRO A 139 18.36 3.19 -4.50
C PRO A 139 17.08 3.96 -4.83
N ASP A 140 16.17 3.37 -5.60
CA ASP A 140 14.90 3.95 -5.98
C ASP A 140 13.82 2.86 -6.09
N LEU A 141 13.19 2.58 -4.98
CA LEU A 141 12.14 1.56 -4.85
C LEU A 141 10.99 1.77 -5.85
N TRP A 142 10.65 3.01 -6.13
CA TRP A 142 9.47 3.34 -6.95
C TRP A 142 9.76 3.40 -8.46
N ALA A 143 11.03 3.31 -8.86
CA ALA A 143 11.39 3.17 -10.27
C ALA A 143 10.97 1.80 -10.82
N ASN A 144 11.19 0.74 -10.02
CA ASN A 144 10.80 -0.63 -10.36
C ASN A 144 10.35 -1.39 -9.10
N LEU A 145 9.12 -1.14 -8.67
CA LEU A 145 8.57 -1.71 -7.44
C LEU A 145 8.64 -3.25 -7.43
N GLU A 146 8.38 -3.90 -8.57
CA GLU A 146 8.34 -5.37 -8.65
C GLU A 146 9.70 -5.99 -8.34
N GLU A 147 10.79 -5.51 -8.94
CA GLU A 147 12.15 -5.96 -8.61
C GLU A 147 12.52 -5.58 -7.17
N SER A 148 12.13 -4.37 -6.75
CA SER A 148 12.46 -3.86 -5.42
C SER A 148 11.86 -4.70 -4.29
N LEU A 149 10.72 -5.38 -4.52
CA LEU A 149 10.11 -6.27 -3.53
C LEU A 149 11.00 -7.47 -3.17
N ALA A 150 12.00 -7.82 -3.97
CA ALA A 150 12.98 -8.86 -3.66
C ALA A 150 14.03 -8.43 -2.62
N HIS A 151 14.22 -7.13 -2.40
CA HIS A 151 15.35 -6.58 -1.64
C HIS A 151 14.92 -6.09 -0.25
N PHE A 152 14.27 -6.97 0.49
CA PHE A 152 13.84 -6.70 1.86
C PHE A 152 14.99 -6.90 2.84
N ASP A 153 15.29 -5.88 3.67
CA ASP A 153 16.35 -5.92 4.66
C ASP A 153 15.82 -6.44 6.02
N LEU A 154 15.85 -7.76 6.19
CA LEU A 154 15.46 -8.42 7.44
C LEU A 154 16.35 -8.00 8.62
N ASN A 155 17.66 -7.80 8.40
CA ASN A 155 18.58 -7.39 9.45
C ASN A 155 18.26 -6.00 9.96
N ARG A 156 18.04 -5.04 9.05
CA ARG A 156 17.63 -3.69 9.42
C ARG A 156 16.34 -3.66 10.23
N MET A 157 15.38 -4.49 9.87
CA MET A 157 14.12 -4.60 10.59
C MET A 157 14.29 -5.24 11.96
N CYS A 158 15.06 -6.32 12.06
CA CYS A 158 15.27 -7.07 13.31
C CYS A 158 16.31 -6.41 14.23
N ASN A 159 17.32 -5.75 13.68
CA ASN A 159 18.38 -5.08 14.45
C ASN A 159 18.08 -3.59 14.66
N GLY A 160 16.97 -3.09 14.16
CA GLY A 160 16.59 -1.69 14.31
C GLY A 160 16.26 -1.32 15.77
N TYR A 161 16.35 -0.04 16.06
CA TYR A 161 16.08 0.56 17.38
C TYR A 161 14.78 0.08 18.04
N SER A 162 13.77 -0.27 17.25
CA SER A 162 12.49 -0.79 17.77
C SER A 162 12.62 -2.17 18.40
N MET A 163 13.52 -3.01 17.91
CA MET A 163 13.74 -4.35 18.49
C MET A 163 14.56 -4.27 19.77
N ASP A 164 15.67 -3.54 19.77
CA ASP A 164 16.50 -3.34 20.97
C ASP A 164 15.71 -2.66 22.09
N ALA A 165 14.94 -1.61 21.78
CA ALA A 165 14.09 -0.93 22.73
C ALA A 165 12.97 -1.83 23.28
N ASN A 166 12.36 -2.66 22.45
CA ASN A 166 11.32 -3.60 22.88
C ASN A 166 11.90 -4.75 23.72
N LEU A 167 13.09 -5.22 23.40
CA LEU A 167 13.79 -6.24 24.17
C LEU A 167 14.25 -5.71 25.54
N GLU A 168 14.75 -4.47 25.62
CA GLU A 168 15.07 -3.82 26.88
C GLU A 168 13.83 -3.60 27.75
N ILE A 169 12.73 -3.15 27.16
CA ILE A 169 11.46 -2.92 27.86
C ILE A 169 10.86 -4.23 28.37
N SER A 170 11.01 -5.33 27.62
CA SER A 170 10.46 -6.63 28.00
C SER A 170 11.26 -7.32 29.13
N GLY A 171 12.44 -6.83 29.49
CA GLY A 171 13.31 -7.51 30.46
C GLY A 171 13.78 -8.89 30.00
N ALA A 172 13.64 -9.21 28.74
CA ALA A 172 13.95 -10.52 28.15
C ALA A 172 15.42 -10.94 28.33
N TYR A 173 16.28 -9.99 28.67
CA TYR A 173 17.68 -10.22 28.98
C TYR A 173 17.91 -10.71 30.41
N GLU A 174 16.95 -10.57 31.31
CA GLU A 174 17.16 -10.77 32.74
C GLU A 174 16.58 -12.08 33.29
N ASP A 175 15.45 -12.57 32.75
CA ASP A 175 14.74 -13.73 33.32
C ASP A 175 13.91 -14.50 32.29
N GLU A 176 13.78 -15.83 32.43
CA GLU A 176 12.91 -16.70 31.63
C GLU A 176 11.40 -16.38 31.79
N SER A 177 11.01 -15.69 32.86
CA SER A 177 9.63 -15.31 33.13
C SER A 177 9.05 -14.35 32.07
N HIS A 178 9.90 -13.70 31.27
CA HIS A 178 9.55 -12.71 30.23
C HIS A 178 9.48 -13.28 28.80
N ALA A 179 9.42 -14.61 28.65
CA ALA A 179 9.38 -15.26 27.34
C ALA A 179 8.19 -14.80 26.47
N ALA A 180 7.03 -14.52 27.08
CA ALA A 180 5.86 -14.05 26.36
C ALA A 180 6.06 -12.64 25.80
N GLU A 181 6.69 -11.75 26.57
CA GLU A 181 6.98 -10.37 26.17
C GLU A 181 8.03 -10.33 25.05
N PHE A 182 9.02 -11.24 25.12
CA PHE A 182 10.01 -11.41 24.07
C PHE A 182 9.37 -11.85 22.73
N CYS A 183 8.53 -12.88 22.75
CA CYS A 183 7.80 -13.31 21.55
C CYS A 183 6.94 -12.19 20.97
N MET A 184 6.33 -11.37 21.82
CA MET A 184 5.55 -10.20 21.38
C MET A 184 6.43 -9.11 20.76
N ALA A 185 7.61 -8.85 21.34
CA ALA A 185 8.55 -7.88 20.78
C ALA A 185 9.00 -8.31 19.37
N MET A 186 9.22 -9.62 19.17
CA MET A 186 9.56 -10.17 17.87
C MET A 186 8.40 -10.08 16.86
N GLU A 187 7.17 -10.39 17.27
CA GLU A 187 6.00 -10.17 16.42
C GLU A 187 5.85 -8.70 16.01
N MET A 188 6.17 -7.78 16.91
CA MET A 188 6.14 -6.34 16.61
C MET A 188 7.28 -5.92 15.68
N ALA A 189 8.45 -6.50 15.80
CA ALA A 189 9.60 -6.20 14.93
C ALA A 189 9.32 -6.58 13.47
N VAL A 190 8.62 -7.68 13.22
CA VAL A 190 8.25 -8.15 11.87
C VAL A 190 6.89 -7.62 11.37
N GLU A 191 6.20 -6.82 12.18
CA GLU A 191 4.91 -6.20 11.78
C GLU A 191 4.98 -5.40 10.47
N PRO A 192 6.07 -4.64 10.14
CA PRO A 192 6.17 -3.96 8.86
C PRO A 192 6.05 -4.91 7.66
N LEU A 193 6.66 -6.09 7.76
CA LEU A 193 6.60 -7.11 6.71
C LEU A 193 5.17 -7.64 6.52
N ARG A 194 4.48 -7.91 7.63
CA ARG A 194 3.08 -8.32 7.62
C ARG A 194 2.18 -7.23 7.03
N ILE A 195 2.44 -5.97 7.35
CA ILE A 195 1.71 -4.82 6.78
C ILE A 195 1.87 -4.79 5.25
N VAL A 196 3.09 -4.97 4.75
CA VAL A 196 3.35 -5.01 3.30
C VAL A 196 2.65 -6.22 2.69
N ALA A 197 2.84 -7.43 3.24
CA ALA A 197 2.26 -8.65 2.69
C ALA A 197 0.73 -8.59 2.58
N VAL A 198 0.05 -8.06 3.60
CA VAL A 198 -1.42 -8.07 3.66
C VAL A 198 -2.05 -6.87 2.96
N ASP A 199 -1.47 -5.69 3.10
CA ASP A 199 -2.13 -4.45 2.70
C ASP A 199 -1.63 -3.87 1.37
N LEU A 200 -0.38 -4.15 0.94
CA LEU A 200 0.12 -3.71 -0.36
C LEU A 200 -0.75 -4.22 -1.52
N PRO A 201 -1.12 -5.51 -1.63
CA PRO A 201 -1.96 -5.99 -2.72
C PRO A 201 -3.34 -5.31 -2.75
N LYS A 202 -3.92 -5.00 -1.59
CA LYS A 202 -5.22 -4.30 -1.48
C LYS A 202 -5.12 -2.86 -1.95
N LYS A 203 -4.07 -2.14 -1.53
CA LYS A 203 -3.81 -0.75 -1.92
C LYS A 203 -3.50 -0.66 -3.40
N PHE A 204 -2.67 -1.57 -3.89
CA PHE A 204 -2.33 -1.67 -5.30
C PHE A 204 -3.59 -1.88 -6.15
N ARG A 205 -4.42 -2.87 -5.81
CA ARG A 205 -5.70 -3.09 -6.50
C ARG A 205 -6.63 -1.88 -6.43
N ALA A 206 -6.74 -1.22 -5.29
CA ALA A 206 -7.57 -0.02 -5.14
C ALA A 206 -7.09 1.11 -6.04
N TRP A 207 -5.77 1.30 -6.14
CA TRP A 207 -5.15 2.27 -7.03
C TRP A 207 -5.37 1.91 -8.50
N ILE A 208 -5.10 0.65 -8.93
CA ILE A 208 -5.36 0.18 -10.31
C ILE A 208 -6.84 0.42 -10.70
N ASN A 209 -7.78 0.19 -9.78
CA ASN A 209 -9.20 0.44 -10.03
C ASN A 209 -9.54 1.93 -10.20
N SER A 210 -8.69 2.84 -9.75
CA SER A 210 -8.88 4.30 -9.85
C SER A 210 -8.27 4.92 -11.09
N LEU A 211 -7.51 4.15 -11.88
CA LEU A 211 -6.84 4.65 -13.08
C LEU A 211 -7.85 4.95 -14.19
N GLU A 212 -7.67 6.08 -14.84
CA GLU A 212 -8.52 6.54 -15.94
C GLU A 212 -7.64 6.98 -17.11
N VAL A 213 -8.17 6.86 -18.32
CA VAL A 213 -7.52 7.35 -19.55
C VAL A 213 -7.56 8.87 -19.59
N GLY A 214 -6.43 9.50 -19.87
CA GLY A 214 -6.29 10.96 -19.93
C GLY A 214 -6.54 11.56 -21.32
N THR A 215 -6.80 10.75 -22.35
CA THR A 215 -6.98 11.22 -23.74
C THR A 215 -7.95 10.35 -24.52
N ASP A 216 -8.59 10.94 -25.52
CA ASP A 216 -9.36 10.20 -26.53
C ASP A 216 -8.51 9.91 -27.79
N SER A 217 -7.24 10.36 -27.84
CA SER A 217 -6.31 10.12 -28.92
C SER A 217 -5.91 8.65 -29.02
N ARG A 218 -5.84 8.15 -30.24
CA ARG A 218 -5.50 6.74 -30.55
C ARG A 218 -4.31 6.68 -31.51
N PRO A 219 -3.10 7.04 -31.05
CA PRO A 219 -1.94 7.21 -31.95
C PRO A 219 -1.52 5.92 -32.64
N LEU A 220 -1.91 4.77 -32.13
CA LEU A 220 -1.56 3.45 -32.66
C LEU A 220 -2.68 2.80 -33.49
N SER A 221 -3.78 3.51 -33.78
CA SER A 221 -4.93 2.92 -34.48
C SER A 221 -4.60 2.32 -35.84
N GLY A 222 -3.62 2.87 -36.56
CA GLY A 222 -3.15 2.30 -37.83
C GLY A 222 -2.45 0.95 -37.71
N MET A 223 -1.98 0.59 -36.48
CA MET A 223 -1.33 -0.70 -36.23
C MET A 223 -2.30 -1.76 -35.70
N PHE A 224 -3.34 -1.36 -34.95
CA PHE A 224 -4.30 -2.29 -34.36
C PHE A 224 -5.39 -2.76 -35.31
N GLY A 225 -5.58 -2.07 -36.45
CA GLY A 225 -6.54 -2.44 -37.48
C GLY A 225 -7.95 -2.66 -36.98
N GLY A 226 -8.58 -3.76 -37.36
CA GLY A 226 -9.96 -4.13 -37.00
C GLY A 226 -10.12 -4.92 -35.69
N GLY A 227 -9.09 -4.97 -34.85
CA GLY A 227 -9.16 -5.66 -33.53
C GLY A 227 -8.88 -7.15 -33.57
N GLY A 228 -8.45 -7.70 -34.73
CA GLY A 228 -8.11 -9.11 -34.91
C GLY A 228 -6.71 -9.52 -34.41
N VAL A 229 -5.90 -8.55 -34.01
CA VAL A 229 -4.53 -8.76 -33.51
C VAL A 229 -4.50 -9.52 -32.18
N LYS A 230 -3.42 -10.26 -31.93
CA LYS A 230 -3.16 -10.87 -30.63
C LYS A 230 -2.39 -9.90 -29.73
N VAL A 231 -2.71 -9.92 -28.46
CA VAL A 231 -2.08 -9.02 -27.46
C VAL A 231 -1.63 -9.81 -26.24
N LEU A 232 -0.35 -9.75 -25.92
CA LEU A 232 0.20 -10.13 -24.62
C LEU A 232 0.30 -8.85 -23.78
N CYS A 233 -0.57 -8.73 -22.78
CA CYS A 233 -0.73 -7.51 -21.99
C CYS A 233 -0.17 -7.69 -20.59
N PHE A 234 0.82 -6.86 -20.24
CA PHE A 234 1.43 -6.78 -18.92
C PHE A 234 0.73 -5.73 -18.02
N ASN A 235 -0.17 -4.93 -18.61
CA ASN A 235 -0.95 -3.95 -17.86
C ASN A 235 -2.10 -4.61 -17.12
N TYR A 236 -2.44 -4.03 -15.97
CA TYR A 236 -3.56 -4.47 -15.14
C TYR A 236 -4.90 -3.87 -15.56
N THR A 237 -4.91 -3.09 -16.65
CA THR A 237 -6.05 -2.32 -17.15
C THR A 237 -6.54 -2.85 -18.50
N GLU A 238 -7.80 -2.60 -18.80
CA GLU A 238 -8.48 -2.98 -20.04
C GLU A 238 -8.39 -1.93 -21.15
N PHE A 239 -7.55 -0.93 -21.03
CA PHE A 239 -7.56 0.22 -21.95
C PHE A 239 -7.30 -0.14 -23.41
N VAL A 240 -6.56 -1.20 -23.69
CA VAL A 240 -6.37 -1.67 -25.07
C VAL A 240 -7.69 -2.12 -25.71
N GLU A 241 -8.58 -2.77 -24.93
CA GLU A 241 -9.91 -3.14 -25.41
C GLU A 241 -10.75 -1.88 -25.68
N ASP A 242 -10.83 -1.00 -24.68
CA ASP A 242 -11.73 0.16 -24.69
C ASP A 242 -11.31 1.22 -25.74
N MET A 243 -10.00 1.38 -25.95
CA MET A 243 -9.47 2.38 -26.88
C MET A 243 -9.33 1.88 -28.32
N TYR A 244 -8.89 0.63 -28.50
CA TYR A 244 -8.56 0.11 -29.82
C TYR A 244 -9.50 -0.99 -30.30
N GLY A 245 -10.49 -1.39 -29.50
CA GLY A 245 -11.51 -2.34 -29.88
C GLY A 245 -10.97 -3.78 -30.04
N VAL A 246 -9.84 -4.10 -29.42
CA VAL A 246 -9.29 -5.46 -29.47
C VAL A 246 -10.20 -6.40 -28.71
N ASN A 247 -10.56 -7.53 -29.35
CA ASN A 247 -11.42 -8.51 -28.72
C ASN A 247 -10.74 -9.14 -27.50
N TYR A 248 -11.46 -9.22 -26.38
CA TYR A 248 -10.95 -9.82 -25.13
C TYR A 248 -10.33 -11.22 -25.33
N GLU A 249 -10.92 -12.04 -26.21
CA GLU A 249 -10.44 -13.39 -26.50
C GLU A 249 -9.04 -13.43 -27.14
N ASN A 250 -8.63 -12.32 -27.76
CA ASN A 250 -7.31 -12.16 -28.37
C ASN A 250 -6.27 -11.58 -27.39
N ILE A 251 -6.66 -11.25 -26.14
CA ILE A 251 -5.78 -10.63 -25.17
C ILE A 251 -5.43 -11.61 -24.05
N CYS A 252 -4.15 -11.81 -23.82
CA CYS A 252 -3.62 -12.49 -22.65
C CYS A 252 -3.14 -11.46 -21.62
N TYR A 253 -3.95 -11.21 -20.60
CA TYR A 253 -3.51 -10.43 -19.43
C TYR A 253 -2.64 -11.33 -18.55
N ILE A 254 -1.32 -11.20 -18.68
CA ILE A 254 -0.37 -12.13 -18.04
C ILE A 254 -0.34 -11.96 -16.52
N HIS A 255 -0.50 -10.73 -16.05
CA HIS A 255 -0.52 -10.39 -14.63
C HIS A 255 -1.94 -10.17 -14.07
N GLY A 256 -2.96 -10.57 -14.84
CA GLY A 256 -4.36 -10.35 -14.50
C GLY A 256 -4.87 -8.97 -14.88
N CYS A 257 -6.19 -8.79 -14.89
CA CYS A 257 -6.85 -7.54 -15.25
C CYS A 257 -7.90 -7.15 -14.20
N ARG A 258 -8.06 -5.82 -14.00
CA ARG A 258 -9.06 -5.28 -13.07
C ARG A 258 -10.51 -5.48 -13.55
N LYS A 259 -10.73 -5.66 -14.86
CA LYS A 259 -12.05 -5.76 -15.48
C LYS A 259 -12.77 -7.04 -15.04
N LYS A 260 -14.04 -6.89 -14.68
CA LYS A 260 -14.95 -8.02 -14.48
C LYS A 260 -15.56 -8.39 -15.82
N THR A 261 -15.38 -9.61 -16.26
CA THR A 261 -16.16 -10.14 -17.38
C THR A 261 -17.41 -10.86 -16.87
N LYS A 262 -18.45 -10.97 -17.73
CA LYS A 262 -19.72 -11.65 -17.37
C LYS A 262 -19.52 -13.11 -16.93
N ASN A 263 -18.44 -13.75 -17.37
CA ASN A 263 -18.19 -15.17 -17.19
C ASN A 263 -16.99 -15.50 -16.27
N LYS A 264 -16.26 -14.50 -15.75
CA LYS A 264 -15.12 -14.73 -14.86
C LYS A 264 -15.20 -13.83 -13.63
N ALA A 265 -14.90 -14.42 -12.48
CA ALA A 265 -14.58 -13.64 -11.29
C ALA A 265 -13.38 -12.69 -11.58
N ARG A 266 -13.22 -11.62 -10.80
CA ARG A 266 -12.03 -10.76 -10.89
C ARG A 266 -10.78 -11.64 -10.79
N GLU A 267 -9.89 -11.52 -11.76
CA GLU A 267 -8.58 -12.15 -11.68
C GLU A 267 -7.76 -11.51 -10.54
N ASN A 268 -6.95 -12.30 -9.86
CA ASN A 268 -5.98 -11.77 -8.94
C ASN A 268 -4.91 -11.02 -9.74
N LEU A 269 -4.56 -9.81 -9.28
CA LEU A 269 -3.45 -9.07 -9.86
C LEU A 269 -2.15 -9.66 -9.31
N ILE A 270 -1.22 -9.99 -10.20
CA ILE A 270 0.07 -10.57 -9.86
C ILE A 270 1.09 -9.44 -9.80
N LEU A 271 1.54 -9.14 -8.59
CA LEU A 271 2.59 -8.15 -8.31
C LEU A 271 3.71 -8.86 -7.56
N GLY A 272 4.94 -8.79 -8.05
CA GLY A 272 6.04 -9.46 -7.37
C GLY A 272 7.32 -9.55 -8.22
N HIS A 273 8.32 -10.23 -7.67
CA HIS A 273 9.67 -10.39 -8.22
C HIS A 273 9.95 -11.84 -8.68
N LEU A 274 11.07 -12.03 -9.37
CA LEU A 274 11.57 -13.37 -9.70
C LEU A 274 12.20 -14.05 -8.48
N PRO A 275 12.11 -15.38 -8.38
CA PRO A 275 12.75 -16.15 -7.29
C PRO A 275 14.25 -15.90 -7.16
N GLU A 276 14.95 -15.73 -8.29
CA GLU A 276 16.40 -15.54 -8.35
C GLU A 276 16.87 -14.17 -7.84
N LEU A 277 15.96 -13.22 -7.69
CA LEU A 277 16.26 -11.89 -7.15
C LEU A 277 16.16 -11.84 -5.64
N SER A 278 15.47 -12.81 -5.05
CA SER A 278 15.32 -12.89 -3.59
C SER A 278 16.61 -13.45 -2.97
N ASP A 279 17.08 -12.78 -1.92
CA ASP A 279 18.08 -13.33 -1.02
C ASP A 279 17.42 -14.46 -0.19
N SER A 280 17.30 -15.64 -0.82
CA SER A 280 16.65 -16.81 -0.21
C SER A 280 17.33 -17.32 1.07
N ALA A 281 18.52 -16.82 1.38
CA ALA A 281 19.25 -17.09 2.63
C ALA A 281 19.08 -15.90 3.58
N TYR A 282 17.88 -15.71 4.12
CA TYR A 282 17.70 -14.77 5.23
C TYR A 282 18.51 -15.24 6.44
N GLU A 283 19.74 -14.75 6.54
CA GLU A 283 20.58 -14.96 7.71
C GLU A 283 20.53 -13.69 8.58
N LEU A 284 20.16 -13.86 9.83
CA LEU A 284 20.32 -12.79 10.81
C LEU A 284 21.78 -12.77 11.29
N GLU A 285 22.40 -11.60 11.24
CA GLU A 285 23.76 -11.41 11.73
C GLU A 285 23.86 -11.86 13.18
N LYS A 286 24.90 -12.65 13.49
CA LYS A 286 25.20 -13.12 14.84
C LYS A 286 25.80 -11.97 15.65
N ASP A 287 24.98 -11.04 16.08
CA ASP A 287 25.48 -9.88 16.80
C ASP A 287 25.99 -10.22 18.19
N ASN A 288 27.00 -9.47 18.65
CA ASN A 288 27.69 -9.72 19.90
C ASN A 288 26.86 -9.52 21.18
N VAL A 289 25.70 -8.87 21.07
CA VAL A 289 24.76 -8.62 22.17
C VAL A 289 24.22 -9.93 22.74
N TRP A 290 24.02 -10.92 21.90
CA TRP A 290 23.47 -12.25 22.28
C TRP A 290 24.43 -13.14 23.08
N LYS A 291 25.70 -12.78 23.15
CA LYS A 291 26.71 -13.58 23.85
C LYS A 291 26.66 -13.44 25.38
N LYS A 292 25.94 -12.47 25.91
CA LYS A 292 26.00 -12.09 27.32
C LYS A 292 25.13 -12.94 28.24
N ASN A 293 24.09 -13.63 27.72
CA ASN A 293 23.23 -14.46 28.58
C ASN A 293 22.95 -15.86 27.98
N PRO A 294 23.50 -16.96 28.57
CA PRO A 294 23.29 -18.30 28.05
C PRO A 294 21.86 -18.83 28.19
N TYR A 295 21.05 -18.31 29.13
CA TYR A 295 19.67 -18.76 29.34
C TYR A 295 18.73 -18.27 28.20
N ASN A 296 18.98 -17.12 27.63
CA ASN A 296 18.12 -16.56 26.59
C ASN A 296 18.46 -17.03 25.16
N ARG A 297 19.53 -17.83 24.99
CA ARG A 297 19.94 -18.29 23.65
C ARG A 297 18.86 -19.08 22.91
N SER A 298 18.10 -19.90 23.59
CA SER A 298 17.06 -20.73 22.97
C SER A 298 15.87 -19.89 22.54
N MET A 299 15.48 -18.88 23.32
CA MET A 299 14.38 -17.98 23.00
C MET A 299 14.74 -17.02 21.87
N VAL A 300 15.94 -16.43 21.92
CA VAL A 300 16.50 -15.61 20.86
C VAL A 300 16.54 -16.37 19.54
N ARG A 301 17.05 -17.61 19.58
CA ARG A 301 17.10 -18.46 18.40
C ARG A 301 15.70 -18.77 17.85
N ALA A 302 14.76 -19.12 18.71
CA ALA A 302 13.38 -19.37 18.30
C ALA A 302 12.72 -18.14 17.66
N ALA A 303 12.98 -16.96 18.20
CA ALA A 303 12.48 -15.72 17.67
C ALA A 303 13.12 -15.34 16.32
N GLN A 304 14.43 -15.57 16.18
CA GLN A 304 15.13 -15.41 14.90
C GLN A 304 14.59 -16.38 13.84
N GLU A 305 14.40 -17.64 14.21
CA GLU A 305 13.81 -18.65 13.33
C GLU A 305 12.38 -18.24 12.91
N GLN A 306 11.59 -17.68 13.82
CA GLN A 306 10.26 -17.16 13.51
C GLN A 306 10.30 -15.97 12.54
N ALA A 307 11.22 -15.01 12.75
CA ALA A 307 11.39 -13.86 11.85
C ALA A 307 11.81 -14.32 10.45
N ILE A 308 12.72 -15.26 10.35
CA ILE A 308 13.15 -15.87 9.08
C ILE A 308 11.98 -16.59 8.39
N CYS A 309 11.19 -17.38 9.14
CA CYS A 309 9.99 -18.02 8.59
C CYS A 309 9.00 -16.99 8.01
N MET A 310 8.77 -15.90 8.72
CA MET A 310 7.88 -14.83 8.23
C MET A 310 8.43 -14.12 6.99
N ALA A 311 9.76 -13.95 6.89
CA ALA A 311 10.40 -13.42 5.70
C ALA A 311 10.23 -14.36 4.50
N HIS A 312 10.34 -15.66 4.69
CA HIS A 312 10.07 -16.66 3.64
C HIS A 312 8.60 -16.67 3.22
N GLU A 313 7.65 -16.59 4.17
CA GLU A 313 6.22 -16.48 3.83
C GLU A 313 5.93 -15.22 3.00
N TYR A 314 6.55 -14.10 3.34
CA TYR A 314 6.48 -12.86 2.57
C TYR A 314 7.02 -13.06 1.16
N ASP A 315 8.23 -13.62 1.05
CA ASP A 315 8.89 -13.85 -0.21
C ASP A 315 8.05 -14.74 -1.14
N GLU A 316 7.49 -15.84 -0.61
CA GLU A 316 6.57 -16.69 -1.36
C GLU A 316 5.33 -15.95 -1.88
N MET A 317 4.80 -14.99 -1.12
CA MET A 317 3.62 -14.21 -1.53
C MET A 317 3.90 -13.29 -2.71
N PHE A 318 5.14 -12.75 -2.79
CA PHE A 318 5.54 -11.81 -3.84
C PHE A 318 6.44 -12.44 -4.91
N THR A 319 6.72 -13.73 -4.84
CA THR A 319 7.45 -14.44 -5.90
C THR A 319 6.54 -14.72 -7.08
N LYS A 320 6.92 -14.25 -8.27
CA LYS A 320 6.24 -14.57 -9.53
C LYS A 320 6.58 -16.00 -9.95
N ARG A 321 5.59 -16.87 -9.91
CA ARG A 321 5.71 -18.25 -10.42
C ARG A 321 5.47 -18.26 -11.94
N CYS A 322 6.42 -17.72 -12.72
CA CYS A 322 6.28 -17.55 -14.17
C CYS A 322 5.89 -18.83 -14.88
N GLN A 323 6.47 -19.98 -14.51
CA GLN A 323 6.16 -21.27 -15.13
C GLN A 323 4.71 -21.74 -14.90
N ASP A 324 4.13 -21.43 -13.73
CA ASP A 324 2.72 -21.72 -13.45
C ASP A 324 1.81 -20.83 -14.29
N ILE A 325 2.15 -19.54 -14.40
CA ILE A 325 1.42 -18.57 -15.23
C ILE A 325 1.46 -19.00 -16.70
N LEU A 326 2.62 -19.39 -17.21
CA LEU A 326 2.79 -19.87 -18.58
C LEU A 326 1.95 -21.12 -18.85
N ARG A 327 1.93 -22.06 -17.91
CA ARG A 327 1.09 -23.27 -18.02
C ARG A 327 -0.40 -22.93 -18.09
N ASP A 328 -0.87 -21.99 -17.27
CA ASP A 328 -2.25 -21.54 -17.24
C ASP A 328 -2.67 -20.79 -18.51
N LYS A 329 -1.72 -20.10 -19.15
CA LYS A 329 -1.92 -19.34 -20.39
C LYS A 329 -1.48 -20.09 -21.67
N LYS A 330 -1.16 -21.38 -21.56
CA LYS A 330 -0.60 -22.22 -22.64
C LYS A 330 -1.35 -22.08 -23.95
N THR A 331 -2.68 -22.12 -23.95
CA THR A 331 -3.51 -22.00 -25.16
C THR A 331 -3.27 -20.72 -25.95
N PHE A 332 -3.02 -19.60 -25.23
CA PHE A 332 -2.67 -18.34 -25.89
C PHE A 332 -1.33 -18.46 -26.60
N PHE A 333 -0.30 -18.97 -25.94
CA PHE A 333 1.04 -19.11 -26.51
C PHE A 333 1.02 -20.09 -27.69
N GLU A 334 0.36 -21.22 -27.60
CA GLU A 334 0.17 -22.18 -28.72
C GLU A 334 -0.50 -21.52 -29.94
N SER A 335 -1.31 -20.51 -29.75
CA SER A 335 -1.95 -19.77 -30.83
C SER A 335 -1.02 -18.82 -31.60
N LEU A 336 0.22 -18.63 -31.18
CA LEU A 336 1.20 -17.69 -31.76
C LEU A 336 2.01 -18.32 -32.95
N VAL A 337 1.78 -19.56 -33.30
CA VAL A 337 2.58 -20.34 -34.27
C VAL A 337 2.82 -19.60 -35.60
N HIS A 338 1.86 -18.82 -36.08
CA HIS A 338 1.94 -18.11 -37.36
C HIS A 338 2.31 -16.63 -37.25
N VAL A 339 2.72 -16.17 -36.08
CA VAL A 339 3.14 -14.79 -35.87
C VAL A 339 4.41 -14.48 -36.68
N GLN A 340 4.38 -13.35 -37.40
CA GLN A 340 5.49 -12.85 -38.22
C GLN A 340 5.99 -11.48 -37.76
N ASN A 341 5.16 -10.76 -36.99
CA ASN A 341 5.51 -9.46 -36.44
C ASN A 341 5.23 -9.45 -34.94
N VAL A 342 6.19 -9.04 -34.14
CA VAL A 342 6.02 -8.75 -32.72
C VAL A 342 6.24 -7.25 -32.52
N VAL A 343 5.25 -6.56 -31.99
CA VAL A 343 5.29 -5.11 -31.74
C VAL A 343 5.27 -4.86 -30.25
N VAL A 344 6.36 -4.37 -29.69
CA VAL A 344 6.51 -4.09 -28.26
C VAL A 344 6.28 -2.61 -28.01
N VAL A 345 5.28 -2.26 -27.21
CA VAL A 345 4.93 -0.86 -26.92
C VAL A 345 4.89 -0.63 -25.41
N GLY A 346 5.76 0.27 -24.97
CA GLY A 346 5.76 0.75 -23.58
C GLY A 346 6.08 -0.32 -22.53
N HIS A 347 6.75 -1.40 -22.92
CA HIS A 347 7.22 -2.44 -22.01
C HIS A 347 8.65 -2.11 -21.55
N SER A 348 8.89 -2.27 -20.24
CA SER A 348 10.18 -1.95 -19.63
C SER A 348 11.33 -2.89 -20.00
N LEU A 349 11.03 -4.03 -20.62
CA LEU A 349 11.99 -5.09 -20.95
C LEU A 349 12.77 -5.63 -19.74
N SER A 350 12.17 -5.53 -18.54
CA SER A 350 12.78 -5.98 -17.28
C SER A 350 12.98 -7.49 -17.25
N LYS A 351 14.00 -7.95 -16.52
CA LYS A 351 14.31 -9.38 -16.36
C LYS A 351 13.16 -10.18 -15.76
N VAL A 352 12.35 -9.57 -14.93
CA VAL A 352 11.17 -10.22 -14.30
C VAL A 352 10.17 -10.77 -15.32
N ASP A 353 10.25 -10.35 -16.58
CA ASP A 353 9.32 -10.71 -17.63
C ASP A 353 9.97 -11.52 -18.79
N TRP A 354 11.27 -11.82 -18.71
CA TRP A 354 11.98 -12.50 -19.79
C TRP A 354 11.46 -13.89 -20.13
N ASP A 355 11.00 -14.66 -19.14
CA ASP A 355 10.38 -15.98 -19.36
C ASP A 355 9.23 -15.92 -20.36
N TYR A 356 8.43 -14.86 -20.31
CA TYR A 356 7.31 -14.67 -21.23
C TYR A 356 7.78 -14.37 -22.66
N PHE A 357 8.84 -13.59 -22.82
CA PHE A 357 9.44 -13.33 -24.14
C PHE A 357 10.08 -14.59 -24.72
N GLU A 358 10.74 -15.39 -23.89
CA GLU A 358 11.26 -16.70 -24.31
C GLU A 358 10.14 -17.62 -24.76
N GLU A 359 9.00 -17.65 -24.06
CA GLU A 359 7.88 -18.46 -24.44
C GLU A 359 7.24 -17.98 -25.75
N VAL A 360 7.13 -16.67 -25.96
CA VAL A 360 6.74 -16.11 -27.27
C VAL A 360 7.68 -16.61 -28.37
N LYS A 361 9.00 -16.53 -28.16
CA LYS A 361 9.99 -17.02 -29.12
C LYS A 361 9.85 -18.51 -29.43
N LYS A 362 9.63 -19.34 -28.40
CA LYS A 362 9.44 -20.81 -28.55
C LYS A 362 8.14 -21.16 -29.27
N SER A 363 7.10 -20.36 -29.10
CA SER A 363 5.77 -20.61 -29.66
C SER A 363 5.67 -20.28 -31.14
N ILE A 364 6.61 -19.55 -31.73
CA ILE A 364 6.62 -19.12 -33.12
C ILE A 364 7.39 -20.14 -33.98
N GLU A 365 6.74 -20.72 -35.01
CA GLU A 365 7.32 -21.74 -35.84
C GLU A 365 8.58 -21.30 -36.60
N SER A 366 8.62 -20.09 -37.11
CA SER A 366 9.70 -19.56 -37.95
C SER A 366 10.32 -18.29 -37.38
N ILE A 367 10.93 -18.39 -36.20
CA ILE A 367 11.48 -17.26 -35.48
C ILE A 367 12.49 -16.41 -36.29
N GLN A 368 13.22 -17.03 -37.23
CA GLN A 368 14.21 -16.33 -38.07
C GLN A 368 13.59 -15.31 -39.04
N ASN A 369 12.30 -15.46 -39.33
CA ASN A 369 11.56 -14.56 -40.23
C ASN A 369 10.72 -13.53 -39.49
N VAL A 370 10.73 -13.54 -38.17
CA VAL A 370 9.94 -12.63 -37.33
C VAL A 370 10.63 -11.28 -37.23
N LYS A 371 9.86 -10.21 -37.46
CA LYS A 371 10.31 -8.84 -37.20
C LYS A 371 9.86 -8.41 -35.80
N TRP A 372 10.80 -7.93 -35.02
CA TRP A 372 10.55 -7.36 -33.70
C TRP A 372 10.61 -5.84 -33.77
N TYR A 373 9.45 -5.19 -33.73
CA TYR A 373 9.35 -3.73 -33.64
C TYR A 373 9.32 -3.36 -32.17
N VAL A 374 10.39 -2.72 -31.67
CA VAL A 374 10.52 -2.39 -30.26
C VAL A 374 10.45 -0.88 -30.06
N GLY A 375 9.44 -0.44 -29.36
CA GLY A 375 9.26 0.97 -28.99
C GLY A 375 10.18 1.35 -27.85
N CYS A 376 11.08 2.33 -28.08
CA CYS A 376 11.99 2.87 -27.06
C CYS A 376 11.67 4.35 -26.79
N TYR A 377 11.54 4.68 -25.51
CA TYR A 377 11.32 6.03 -25.03
C TYR A 377 12.62 6.74 -24.63
N GLY A 378 13.58 5.98 -24.08
CA GLY A 378 14.80 6.53 -23.53
C GLY A 378 15.97 5.55 -23.47
N LEU A 379 17.03 5.99 -22.78
CA LEU A 379 18.29 5.24 -22.65
C LEU A 379 18.12 3.87 -21.99
N ASP A 380 17.26 3.78 -20.97
CA ASP A 380 17.06 2.55 -20.21
C ASP A 380 16.41 1.46 -21.08
N ASP A 381 15.47 1.82 -21.95
CA ASP A 381 14.84 0.86 -22.85
C ASP A 381 15.85 0.24 -23.82
N ILE A 382 16.76 1.07 -24.38
CA ILE A 382 17.83 0.56 -25.27
C ILE A 382 18.81 -0.31 -24.50
N ASN A 383 19.20 0.08 -23.28
CA ASN A 383 20.13 -0.70 -22.47
C ASN A 383 19.55 -2.10 -22.18
N ARG A 384 18.28 -2.15 -21.78
CA ARG A 384 17.59 -3.42 -21.51
C ARG A 384 17.36 -4.24 -22.76
N LEU A 385 17.07 -3.59 -23.90
CA LEU A 385 16.98 -4.28 -25.20
C LEU A 385 18.32 -4.89 -25.60
N GLU A 386 19.44 -4.17 -25.42
CA GLU A 386 20.78 -4.70 -25.65
C GLU A 386 21.07 -5.92 -24.77
N GLU A 387 20.69 -5.86 -23.52
CA GLU A 387 20.83 -6.97 -22.57
C GLU A 387 19.98 -8.18 -22.97
N MET A 388 18.71 -7.98 -23.38
CA MET A 388 17.85 -9.06 -23.90
C MET A 388 18.46 -9.70 -25.16
N CYS A 389 19.00 -8.91 -26.07
CA CYS A 389 19.65 -9.43 -27.27
C CYS A 389 20.93 -10.20 -26.94
N ALA A 390 21.75 -9.69 -26.01
CA ALA A 390 22.97 -10.35 -25.55
C ALA A 390 22.71 -11.72 -24.90
N ASN A 391 21.56 -11.86 -24.23
CA ASN A 391 21.11 -13.11 -23.62
C ASN A 391 20.25 -13.98 -24.58
N ASN A 392 20.19 -13.64 -25.86
CA ASN A 392 19.41 -14.35 -26.89
C ASN A 392 17.89 -14.47 -26.59
N ILE A 393 17.34 -13.59 -25.80
CA ILE A 393 15.89 -13.52 -25.56
C ILE A 393 15.19 -13.04 -26.84
N ILE A 394 15.71 -11.98 -27.47
CA ILE A 394 15.26 -11.47 -28.77
C ILE A 394 16.43 -11.51 -29.76
N PRO A 395 16.24 -12.04 -31.01
CA PRO A 395 17.29 -12.05 -32.03
C PRO A 395 17.61 -10.62 -32.49
N ARG A 396 18.85 -10.16 -32.27
CA ARG A 396 19.27 -8.77 -32.58
C ARG A 396 19.04 -8.37 -34.02
N GLU A 397 19.29 -9.29 -34.95
CA GLU A 397 19.15 -9.08 -36.41
C GLU A 397 17.72 -8.84 -36.86
N SER A 398 16.75 -9.27 -36.05
CA SER A 398 15.32 -9.14 -36.33
C SER A 398 14.71 -7.88 -35.72
N VAL A 399 15.50 -7.08 -34.95
CA VAL A 399 14.98 -5.93 -34.23
C VAL A 399 14.96 -4.67 -35.10
N LEU A 400 13.81 -4.00 -35.08
CA LEU A 400 13.57 -2.68 -35.66
C LEU A 400 13.08 -1.78 -34.53
N ILE A 401 13.78 -0.67 -34.27
CA ILE A 401 13.39 0.25 -33.19
C ILE A 401 12.51 1.36 -33.76
N PHE A 402 11.45 1.73 -33.02
CA PHE A 402 10.73 2.97 -33.23
C PHE A 402 10.72 3.82 -31.97
N ARG A 403 10.63 5.14 -32.14
CA ARG A 403 10.70 6.08 -31.03
C ARG A 403 9.33 6.41 -30.48
N THR A 404 9.07 6.00 -29.23
CA THR A 404 7.79 6.29 -28.55
C THR A 404 7.74 7.69 -27.96
N ASP A 405 8.89 8.33 -27.68
CA ASP A 405 8.99 9.73 -27.23
C ASP A 405 8.53 10.74 -28.31
N GLN A 406 8.45 10.32 -29.57
CA GLN A 406 7.97 11.15 -30.68
C GLN A 406 6.47 11.04 -30.93
N ILE A 407 5.79 10.11 -30.29
CA ILE A 407 4.36 9.92 -30.42
C ILE A 407 3.63 11.08 -29.73
N LYS A 408 3.04 11.96 -30.53
CA LYS A 408 2.26 13.08 -30.01
C LYS A 408 0.86 12.61 -29.66
N VAL A 409 0.50 12.75 -28.40
CA VAL A 409 -0.85 12.49 -27.90
C VAL A 409 -1.42 13.83 -27.43
N GLU A 410 -2.53 14.24 -28.03
CA GLU A 410 -3.27 15.38 -27.53
C GLU A 410 -3.98 14.93 -26.24
N LEU A 411 -3.42 15.32 -25.10
CA LEU A 411 -4.11 15.18 -23.83
C LEU A 411 -5.36 16.08 -23.90
N THR A 412 -6.53 15.49 -23.90
CA THR A 412 -7.72 16.28 -23.68
C THR A 412 -7.53 16.93 -22.31
N ASN A 413 -7.66 18.26 -22.24
CA ASN A 413 -7.87 19.00 -21.00
C ASN A 413 -9.25 18.60 -20.41
N LYS A 414 -9.53 17.30 -20.28
CA LYS A 414 -10.40 16.83 -19.23
C LYS A 414 -9.65 17.33 -18.01
N VAL A 415 -10.03 18.55 -17.58
CA VAL A 415 -9.74 19.07 -16.25
C VAL A 415 -9.84 17.80 -15.39
N GLN A 416 -8.66 17.31 -14.95
CA GLN A 416 -8.72 16.30 -13.87
C GLN A 416 -9.78 16.86 -12.98
N PRO A 417 -10.88 16.12 -12.73
CA PRO A 417 -11.84 16.64 -11.80
C PRO A 417 -10.91 16.99 -10.67
N GLN A 418 -10.64 18.33 -10.55
CA GLN A 418 -9.83 18.86 -9.46
C GLN A 418 -10.30 17.99 -8.36
N LYS A 419 -9.37 17.19 -7.72
CA LYS A 419 -9.78 16.47 -6.52
C LYS A 419 -10.65 17.50 -5.90
N LYS A 420 -11.92 17.46 -6.29
CA LYS A 420 -12.92 18.10 -5.49
C LYS A 420 -12.47 17.47 -4.24
N SER A 421 -11.76 18.25 -3.40
CA SER A 421 -11.77 17.92 -2.03
C SER A 421 -13.21 17.50 -1.92
N THR A 422 -13.43 16.21 -2.19
CA THR A 422 -14.65 15.65 -1.80
C THR A 422 -14.45 15.92 -0.33
N ASN A 423 -14.90 17.09 0.06
CA ASN A 423 -15.79 17.13 1.17
C ASN A 423 -16.67 15.96 0.82
N ARG A 424 -16.15 14.72 1.12
CA ARG A 424 -17.01 13.59 1.36
C ARG A 424 -17.91 14.22 2.36
N VAL A 425 -19.03 14.72 1.88
CA VAL A 425 -20.19 14.92 2.71
C VAL A 425 -20.35 13.53 3.22
N ASN A 426 -19.71 13.29 4.39
CA ASN A 426 -19.70 11.99 5.03
C ASN A 426 -21.16 11.71 5.19
N LYS A 427 -21.74 10.90 4.27
CA LYS A 427 -23.17 10.63 4.26
C LYS A 427 -23.45 10.11 5.65
N GLU A 428 -24.26 10.83 6.38
CA GLU A 428 -24.69 10.44 7.69
C GLU A 428 -25.27 9.03 7.59
N LYS A 429 -24.64 8.07 8.29
CA LYS A 429 -25.07 6.68 8.32
C LYS A 429 -25.85 6.46 9.61
N ILE A 430 -27.07 5.97 9.51
CA ILE A 430 -27.83 5.51 10.66
C ILE A 430 -27.26 4.14 11.07
N LEU A 431 -26.86 4.02 12.33
CA LEU A 431 -26.28 2.81 12.91
C LEU A 431 -27.29 2.00 13.72
N ALA A 432 -28.20 2.67 14.43
CA ALA A 432 -29.26 2.05 15.20
C ALA A 432 -30.41 3.04 15.40
N VAL A 433 -31.62 2.50 15.63
CA VAL A 433 -32.82 3.26 15.97
C VAL A 433 -33.49 2.53 17.13
N SER A 434 -33.99 3.26 18.14
CA SER A 434 -34.78 2.68 19.24
C SER A 434 -36.11 2.08 18.76
N SER A 435 -36.71 1.15 19.50
CA SER A 435 -37.94 0.47 19.11
C SER A 435 -39.12 1.42 18.96
N ASP A 436 -39.16 2.50 19.74
CA ASP A 436 -40.16 3.57 19.68
C ASP A 436 -39.84 4.66 18.63
N HIS A 437 -38.74 4.50 17.87
CA HIS A 437 -38.23 5.46 16.89
C HIS A 437 -37.93 6.86 17.46
N SER A 438 -37.78 7.00 18.77
CA SER A 438 -37.49 8.29 19.41
C SER A 438 -36.01 8.62 19.34
N ILE A 439 -35.11 7.62 19.44
CA ILE A 439 -33.66 7.81 19.48
C ILE A 439 -33.03 7.23 18.20
N VAL A 440 -32.23 8.04 17.55
CA VAL A 440 -31.50 7.67 16.34
C VAL A 440 -30.00 7.84 16.57
N VAL A 441 -29.25 6.77 16.36
CA VAL A 441 -27.79 6.74 16.43
C VAL A 441 -27.22 6.90 15.04
N LYS A 442 -26.39 7.90 14.86
CA LYS A 442 -25.80 8.26 13.57
C LYS A 442 -24.28 8.34 13.64
N ALA A 443 -23.64 8.11 12.48
CA ALA A 443 -22.23 8.37 12.30
C ALA A 443 -21.95 9.05 10.95
N SER A 444 -20.97 9.95 10.95
CA SER A 444 -20.47 10.63 9.77
C SER A 444 -18.93 10.65 9.85
N GLY A 445 -18.26 9.75 9.13
CA GLY A 445 -16.84 9.50 9.31
C GLY A 445 -16.53 9.03 10.73
N ASN A 446 -15.69 9.77 11.44
CA ASN A 446 -15.34 9.49 12.85
C ASN A 446 -16.19 10.30 13.87
N ILE A 447 -17.23 10.97 13.44
CA ILE A 447 -18.19 11.66 14.32
C ILE A 447 -19.37 10.74 14.56
N PHE A 448 -19.66 10.50 15.82
CA PHE A 448 -20.76 9.69 16.32
C PHE A 448 -21.75 10.58 17.07
N SER A 449 -23.04 10.34 16.90
CA SER A 449 -24.08 11.09 17.61
C SER A 449 -25.27 10.23 17.98
N ILE A 450 -25.85 10.51 19.13
CA ILE A 450 -27.15 10.01 19.59
C ILE A 450 -28.10 11.20 19.54
N ASN A 451 -29.24 11.04 18.89
CA ASN A 451 -30.18 12.12 18.63
C ASN A 451 -31.59 11.70 19.04
N ASP A 452 -32.35 12.62 19.65
CA ASP A 452 -33.79 12.52 19.82
C ASP A 452 -34.46 13.45 18.79
N LYS A 453 -35.15 12.87 17.80
CA LYS A 453 -35.76 13.58 16.67
C LYS A 453 -34.77 14.55 16.04
N ASN A 454 -34.78 15.82 16.43
CA ASN A 454 -33.90 16.86 15.88
C ASN A 454 -32.87 17.42 16.91
N LYS A 455 -32.84 16.87 18.13
CA LYS A 455 -31.94 17.34 19.19
C LYS A 455 -30.78 16.36 19.35
N HIS A 456 -29.53 16.89 19.35
CA HIS A 456 -28.37 16.11 19.72
C HIS A 456 -28.37 15.85 21.22
N LEU A 457 -28.42 14.58 21.61
CA LEU A 457 -28.29 14.16 23.01
C LEU A 457 -26.83 13.92 23.39
N LEU A 458 -26.06 13.36 22.47
CA LEU A 458 -24.62 13.15 22.63
C LEU A 458 -23.95 13.27 21.26
N LYS A 459 -22.80 13.94 21.21
CA LYS A 459 -21.95 14.02 20.01
C LYS A 459 -20.49 13.88 20.40
N LEU A 460 -19.83 12.89 19.82
CA LEU A 460 -18.43 12.57 20.13
C LEU A 460 -17.62 12.36 18.86
N LYS A 461 -16.32 12.71 18.94
CA LYS A 461 -15.35 12.33 17.93
C LYS A 461 -14.65 11.05 18.38
N LEU A 462 -14.73 10.02 17.57
CA LEU A 462 -14.13 8.72 17.82
C LEU A 462 -12.74 8.63 17.20
N GLN A 463 -11.93 7.68 17.64
CA GLN A 463 -10.60 7.42 17.09
C GLN A 463 -10.68 6.80 15.68
N SER A 464 -11.76 6.09 15.38
CA SER A 464 -12.04 5.52 14.06
C SER A 464 -13.52 5.60 13.71
N SER A 465 -13.89 5.24 12.48
CA SER A 465 -15.28 5.28 12.04
C SER A 465 -16.14 4.25 12.76
N ALA A 466 -17.36 4.63 13.15
CA ALA A 466 -18.33 3.73 13.75
C ALA A 466 -18.87 2.74 12.71
N MET A 467 -18.86 1.45 13.05
CA MET A 467 -19.28 0.36 12.16
C MET A 467 -20.72 -0.04 12.41
N LYS A 468 -21.06 -0.30 13.66
CA LYS A 468 -22.35 -0.84 14.09
C LYS A 468 -22.67 -0.39 15.51
N ALA A 469 -23.94 -0.18 15.79
CA ALA A 469 -24.44 0.12 17.12
C ALA A 469 -25.65 -0.77 17.44
N VAL A 470 -25.82 -1.14 18.71
CA VAL A 470 -26.94 -1.93 19.18
C VAL A 470 -27.41 -1.41 20.54
N PHE A 471 -28.71 -1.18 20.67
CA PHE A 471 -29.32 -0.91 21.95
C PHE A 471 -29.44 -2.19 22.79
N ILE A 472 -29.15 -2.09 24.08
CA ILE A 472 -29.19 -3.19 25.03
C ILE A 472 -29.87 -2.73 26.35
N SER A 473 -30.25 -3.68 27.22
CA SER A 473 -30.82 -3.39 28.54
C SER A 473 -32.02 -2.43 28.46
N ASN A 474 -33.07 -2.84 27.74
CA ASN A 474 -34.29 -2.04 27.53
C ASN A 474 -34.01 -0.65 26.96
N GLU A 475 -33.03 -0.58 26.02
CA GLU A 475 -32.64 0.63 25.31
C GLU A 475 -32.02 1.74 26.18
N LYS A 476 -31.71 1.45 27.46
CA LYS A 476 -30.97 2.36 28.35
C LYS A 476 -29.44 2.28 28.18
N ARG A 477 -28.95 1.32 27.42
CA ARG A 477 -27.52 1.17 27.09
C ARG A 477 -27.33 0.99 25.58
N LEU A 478 -26.20 1.44 25.08
CA LEU A 478 -25.81 1.32 23.68
C LEU A 478 -24.40 0.74 23.60
N LEU A 479 -24.26 -0.33 22.85
CA LEU A 479 -22.96 -0.89 22.47
C LEU A 479 -22.59 -0.42 21.07
N LEU A 480 -21.41 0.18 20.92
CA LEU A 480 -20.87 0.69 19.67
C LEU A 480 -19.62 -0.06 19.30
N ARG A 481 -19.56 -0.63 18.09
CA ARG A 481 -18.35 -1.21 17.52
C ARG A 481 -17.71 -0.24 16.54
N LEU A 482 -16.41 0.00 16.69
CA LEU A 482 -15.60 0.78 15.75
C LEU A 482 -14.97 -0.12 14.70
N TYR A 483 -14.58 0.48 13.56
CA TYR A 483 -13.95 -0.20 12.43
C TYR A 483 -12.48 0.18 12.32
N GLY A 484 -11.62 -0.76 11.88
CA GLY A 484 -10.22 -0.49 11.52
C GLY A 484 -9.21 -0.93 12.60
N ILE A 485 -7.97 -0.44 12.47
CA ILE A 485 -6.82 -0.81 13.32
C ILE A 485 -7.06 -0.52 14.81
N ASN A 486 -7.89 0.48 15.09
CA ASN A 486 -8.32 0.85 16.44
C ASN A 486 -9.79 0.47 16.68
N SER A 487 -10.25 -0.67 16.15
CA SER A 487 -11.59 -1.13 16.41
C SER A 487 -11.77 -1.40 17.90
N ALA A 488 -12.83 -0.90 18.50
CA ALA A 488 -13.12 -1.01 19.91
C ALA A 488 -14.61 -1.27 20.13
N LEU A 489 -14.93 -1.82 21.30
CA LEU A 489 -16.29 -1.88 21.78
C LEU A 489 -16.50 -0.81 22.84
N TYR A 490 -17.38 0.14 22.57
CA TYR A 490 -17.71 1.22 23.49
C TYR A 490 -19.11 1.02 24.05
N LEU A 491 -19.22 1.16 25.37
CA LEU A 491 -20.48 1.11 26.08
C LEU A 491 -20.91 2.52 26.47
N PHE A 492 -22.15 2.85 26.15
CA PHE A 492 -22.82 4.08 26.57
C PHE A 492 -24.04 3.72 27.43
N SER A 493 -24.41 4.60 28.34
CA SER A 493 -25.64 4.50 29.14
C SER A 493 -26.40 5.80 29.14
N CYS A 494 -27.71 5.68 29.36
CA CYS A 494 -28.61 6.79 29.58
C CYS A 494 -29.07 6.78 31.04
N ASP A 495 -28.86 7.88 31.76
CA ASP A 495 -29.37 8.12 33.11
C ASP A 495 -30.14 9.44 33.16
N ASP A 496 -30.45 9.94 34.36
CA ASP A 496 -31.20 11.19 34.55
C ASP A 496 -30.46 12.42 34.01
N SER A 497 -29.14 12.36 33.84
CA SER A 497 -28.32 13.41 33.24
C SER A 497 -28.24 13.33 31.69
N GLY A 498 -28.71 12.22 31.10
CA GLY A 498 -28.68 11.97 29.67
C GLY A 498 -27.74 10.85 29.24
N TRP A 499 -27.41 10.80 27.93
CA TRP A 499 -26.51 9.79 27.38
C TRP A 499 -25.04 10.15 27.67
N GLY A 500 -24.30 9.18 28.21
CA GLY A 500 -22.88 9.31 28.54
C GLY A 500 -22.06 8.08 28.12
N PHE A 501 -20.76 8.29 27.91
CA PHE A 501 -19.80 7.20 27.71
C PHE A 501 -19.51 6.53 29.07
N VAL A 502 -19.63 5.21 29.13
CA VAL A 502 -19.40 4.43 30.34
C VAL A 502 -18.01 3.85 30.36
N ASN A 503 -17.68 3.03 29.35
CA ASN A 503 -16.42 2.30 29.34
C ASN A 503 -16.08 1.79 27.95
N GLU A 504 -14.81 1.48 27.78
CA GLU A 504 -14.31 0.69 26.68
C GLU A 504 -14.15 -0.75 27.15
N ILE A 505 -14.71 -1.70 26.39
CA ILE A 505 -14.74 -3.11 26.74
C ILE A 505 -13.54 -3.79 26.06
N CYS A 506 -12.53 -4.13 26.87
CA CYS A 506 -11.35 -4.86 26.45
C CYS A 506 -10.99 -5.91 27.53
N PRO A 507 -10.74 -7.19 27.18
CA PRO A 507 -10.37 -8.21 28.13
C PRO A 507 -9.05 -7.88 28.83
N PRO A 508 -8.92 -8.15 30.15
CA PRO A 508 -7.68 -7.97 30.87
C PRO A 508 -6.54 -8.82 30.30
N GLY A 509 -5.34 -8.24 30.15
CA GLY A 509 -4.16 -8.92 29.65
C GLY A 509 -4.12 -9.17 28.15
N GLU A 510 -5.11 -8.68 27.42
CA GLU A 510 -5.10 -8.71 25.95
C GLU A 510 -4.66 -7.35 25.41
N TYR A 511 -3.70 -7.36 24.48
CA TYR A 511 -3.26 -6.12 23.86
C TYR A 511 -4.35 -5.54 22.97
N TYR A 512 -4.65 -4.30 23.18
CA TYR A 512 -5.69 -3.52 22.53
C TYR A 512 -5.73 -3.67 20.99
N ARG A 513 -4.56 -3.67 20.36
CA ARG A 513 -4.44 -3.81 18.90
C ARG A 513 -4.75 -5.21 18.37
N LEU A 514 -4.51 -6.25 19.17
CA LEU A 514 -4.74 -7.64 18.78
C LEU A 514 -6.18 -8.07 19.03
N PHE A 515 -6.81 -7.55 20.08
CA PHE A 515 -8.20 -7.85 20.42
C PHE A 515 -9.14 -7.58 19.24
N ASN A 516 -8.95 -6.48 18.56
CA ASN A 516 -9.86 -5.97 17.56
C ASN A 516 -9.81 -6.68 16.21
N GLN A 517 -8.69 -7.30 15.85
CA GLN A 517 -8.55 -8.03 14.58
C GLN A 517 -9.10 -9.45 14.65
N ARG A 518 -9.18 -10.04 15.84
CA ARG A 518 -9.55 -11.44 16.06
C ARG A 518 -10.89 -11.65 16.73
N LEU A 519 -11.67 -10.57 16.90
CA LEU A 519 -13.02 -10.63 17.46
C LEU A 519 -13.97 -11.25 16.42
N LYS A 520 -14.35 -12.52 16.61
CA LYS A 520 -15.13 -13.25 15.60
C LYS A 520 -16.64 -13.18 15.81
N TYR A 521 -17.09 -13.29 17.05
CA TYR A 521 -18.52 -13.36 17.37
C TYR A 521 -18.81 -12.50 18.59
N ILE A 522 -19.89 -11.73 18.52
CA ILE A 522 -20.40 -10.93 19.64
C ILE A 522 -21.90 -11.22 19.75
N TYR A 523 -22.36 -11.59 20.93
CA TYR A 523 -23.80 -11.58 21.23
C TYR A 523 -24.00 -11.00 22.62
N VAL A 524 -25.15 -10.37 22.83
CA VAL A 524 -25.51 -9.69 24.06
C VAL A 524 -26.75 -10.38 24.62
N ASP A 525 -26.68 -10.79 25.88
CA ASP A 525 -27.86 -11.16 26.66
C ASP A 525 -28.21 -10.04 27.67
N ASN A 526 -29.25 -10.20 28.44
CA ASN A 526 -29.79 -9.14 29.33
C ASN A 526 -28.77 -8.53 30.29
N CYS A 527 -27.72 -9.26 30.66
CA CYS A 527 -26.72 -8.84 31.64
C CYS A 527 -25.29 -8.92 31.17
N ASN A 528 -25.03 -9.56 30.03
CA ASN A 528 -23.66 -9.84 29.61
C ASN A 528 -23.42 -9.56 28.13
N ILE A 529 -22.21 -9.11 27.81
CA ILE A 529 -21.69 -9.11 26.46
C ILE A 529 -20.77 -10.33 26.33
N ASN A 530 -21.12 -11.23 25.42
CA ASN A 530 -20.38 -12.45 25.16
C ASN A 530 -19.68 -12.35 23.81
N PHE A 531 -18.40 -12.71 23.74
CA PHE A 531 -17.65 -12.67 22.50
C PHE A 531 -16.57 -13.76 22.45
N VAL A 532 -16.22 -14.20 21.24
CA VAL A 532 -15.19 -15.21 21.00
C VAL A 532 -13.96 -14.52 20.43
N TYR A 533 -12.85 -14.68 21.13
CA TYR A 533 -11.55 -14.18 20.76
C TYR A 533 -10.50 -15.31 20.90
N ASN A 534 -9.66 -15.54 19.90
CA ASN A 534 -8.68 -16.63 19.88
C ASN A 534 -9.26 -17.99 20.29
N ASN A 535 -10.45 -18.34 19.78
CA ASN A 535 -11.20 -19.55 20.11
C ASN A 535 -11.54 -19.73 21.60
N ARG A 536 -11.55 -18.64 22.36
CA ARG A 536 -11.97 -18.60 23.76
C ARG A 536 -13.18 -17.73 23.91
N LEU A 537 -14.12 -18.15 24.73
CA LEU A 537 -15.31 -17.38 25.08
C LEU A 537 -14.98 -16.42 26.24
N TYR A 538 -15.27 -15.16 26.05
CA TYR A 538 -15.20 -14.11 27.06
C TYR A 538 -16.62 -13.59 27.32
N GLN A 539 -16.87 -13.29 28.57
CA GLN A 539 -18.11 -12.69 29.04
C GLN A 539 -17.79 -11.43 29.84
N TYR A 540 -18.41 -10.33 29.48
CA TYR A 540 -18.34 -9.07 30.20
C TYR A 540 -19.68 -8.81 30.87
N ASP A 541 -19.70 -8.72 32.20
CA ASP A 541 -20.91 -8.43 32.97
C ASP A 541 -21.19 -6.93 32.93
N LEU A 542 -22.36 -6.58 32.41
CA LEU A 542 -22.79 -5.18 32.25
C LEU A 542 -23.08 -4.46 33.56
N ASN A 543 -23.28 -5.20 34.67
CA ASN A 543 -23.62 -4.64 35.96
C ASN A 543 -22.39 -4.44 36.85
N THR A 544 -21.48 -5.43 36.84
CA THR A 544 -20.26 -5.37 37.67
C THR A 544 -19.04 -4.84 36.94
N GLY A 545 -19.05 -4.87 35.60
CA GLY A 545 -17.87 -4.54 34.80
C GLY A 545 -16.79 -5.62 34.78
N ASP A 546 -17.10 -6.81 35.30
CA ASP A 546 -16.14 -7.91 35.42
C ASP A 546 -16.04 -8.75 34.16
N PHE A 547 -14.83 -9.23 33.87
CA PHE A 547 -14.59 -10.20 32.82
C PHE A 547 -14.51 -11.63 33.36
N LYS A 548 -15.20 -12.56 32.70
CA LYS A 548 -15.05 -14.00 32.91
C LYS A 548 -14.50 -14.64 31.64
N LYS A 549 -13.46 -15.45 31.79
CA LYS A 549 -12.85 -16.22 30.71
C LYS A 549 -13.29 -17.67 30.85
N ASN A 550 -14.06 -18.15 29.90
CA ASN A 550 -14.46 -19.55 29.84
C ASN A 550 -13.65 -20.26 28.75
N VAL A 551 -13.02 -21.37 29.09
CA VAL A 551 -12.39 -22.25 28.10
C VAL A 551 -13.52 -22.94 27.35
N ALA A 552 -13.71 -22.61 26.07
CA ALA A 552 -14.68 -23.31 25.24
C ALA A 552 -14.30 -24.79 25.19
N GLY A 553 -15.13 -25.67 25.76
CA GLY A 553 -15.00 -27.11 25.60
C GLY A 553 -15.04 -27.45 24.09
N ARG A 554 -14.33 -28.50 23.67
CA ARG A 554 -14.15 -28.95 22.27
C ARG A 554 -15.44 -29.21 21.48
N ASN A 555 -16.62 -29.07 22.07
CA ASN A 555 -17.92 -29.43 21.49
C ASN A 555 -18.87 -28.27 21.24
N MET A 556 -18.46 -26.99 21.37
CA MET A 556 -19.33 -25.90 20.95
C MET A 556 -19.31 -25.77 19.41
N ARG A 557 -20.34 -26.34 18.77
CA ARG A 557 -20.64 -26.07 17.36
C ARG A 557 -21.25 -24.67 17.30
N PHE A 558 -20.43 -23.67 17.01
CA PHE A 558 -20.94 -22.36 16.61
C PHE A 558 -21.60 -22.51 15.25
N ARG A 559 -22.90 -22.20 15.14
CA ARG A 559 -23.54 -22.06 13.84
C ARG A 559 -22.88 -20.88 13.15
N GLN A 560 -22.21 -21.15 12.04
CA GLN A 560 -21.77 -20.14 11.10
C GLN A 560 -23.03 -19.44 10.57
N PHE A 561 -23.32 -18.26 11.04
CA PHE A 561 -24.21 -17.36 10.35
C PHE A 561 -23.41 -16.71 9.24
N GLY A 562 -23.88 -16.89 8.00
CA GLY A 562 -23.16 -16.57 6.79
C GLY A 562 -22.63 -15.14 6.75
N GLY A 563 -21.37 -15.00 6.39
CA GLY A 563 -20.66 -13.92 5.68
C GLY A 563 -20.78 -12.47 6.15
N GLU A 564 -21.66 -12.11 7.07
CA GLU A 564 -21.77 -10.78 7.67
C GLU A 564 -21.74 -10.93 9.19
N ASP A 565 -20.95 -10.08 9.86
CA ASP A 565 -20.93 -9.96 11.31
C ASP A 565 -22.30 -9.44 11.81
N VAL A 566 -23.23 -10.34 11.99
CA VAL A 566 -24.56 -10.01 12.49
C VAL A 566 -24.49 -10.06 14.01
N LEU A 567 -24.68 -8.92 14.65
CA LEU A 567 -25.20 -8.91 16.01
C LEU A 567 -26.65 -9.46 15.90
N PRO A 568 -27.02 -10.54 16.63
CA PRO A 568 -28.35 -11.07 16.52
C PRO A 568 -29.37 -9.97 16.87
N GLU A 569 -30.42 -9.87 16.07
CA GLU A 569 -31.63 -9.16 16.49
C GLU A 569 -32.10 -9.82 17.77
N ILE A 570 -32.18 -9.05 18.82
CA ILE A 570 -32.76 -9.49 20.09
C ILE A 570 -34.26 -9.46 19.88
N GLY A 571 -34.87 -10.62 19.72
CA GLY A 571 -36.32 -10.80 19.82
C GLY A 571 -36.79 -10.62 21.24
#